data_6da4adee9997b451ea672d6f233e0826
#
_entry.id   6da4adee9997b451ea672d6f233e0826
#
_cell.length_a   1.000
_cell.length_b   1.000
_cell.length_c   1.000
_cell.angle_alpha   90.00
_cell.angle_beta   90.00
_cell.angle_gamma   90.00
#
_symmetry.space_group_name_H-M   'P 1'
#
loop_
_entity.id
_entity.type
_entity.pdbx_description
1 polymer ?
#
loop_
_entity_poly.entity_id
_entity_poly.type
_entity_poly.pdbx_seq_one_letter_code
_entity_poly.pdbx_strand_id
1 'polypeptide(L)'
;KASIPTQEEARVWVHGGIKWDAGKGERTFPQGDESKGLDLFTPVVPVAKQHPYFAKLAQEDSFIPAKAIINQLMPHYTDIDGNFVEQFQSSGFDARLWELYLNTYLNEEQLFLDREYHAPDFLVQKYGIKVGIEAVIVGRKESNAISFF
;
A
#
# COMPACT_ATOMS: atom_id res chain seq x y z
N LYS A 1 -18.82 -20.83 -19.26
CA LYS A 1 -19.18 -20.85 -17.81
C LYS A 1 -18.18 -21.74 -17.13
N ALA A 2 -17.27 -21.18 -16.35
CA ALA A 2 -16.41 -21.96 -15.47
C ALA A 2 -17.31 -22.51 -14.35
N SER A 3 -17.36 -23.83 -14.21
CA SER A 3 -18.05 -24.47 -13.09
C SER A 3 -17.19 -24.26 -11.83
N ILE A 4 -17.82 -23.83 -10.75
CA ILE A 4 -17.16 -23.79 -9.45
C ILE A 4 -16.91 -25.24 -9.04
N PRO A 5 -15.64 -25.67 -8.74
CA PRO A 5 -15.37 -27.02 -8.33
C PRO A 5 -16.11 -27.35 -7.03
N THR A 6 -16.57 -28.60 -6.90
CA THR A 6 -17.13 -29.08 -5.64
C THR A 6 -16.06 -29.09 -4.56
N GLN A 7 -16.46 -29.11 -3.29
CA GLN A 7 -15.51 -29.18 -2.18
C GLN A 7 -14.58 -30.41 -2.27
N GLU A 8 -15.08 -31.52 -2.78
CA GLU A 8 -14.31 -32.75 -2.97
C GLU A 8 -13.29 -32.59 -4.11
N GLU A 9 -13.68 -32.00 -5.23
CA GLU A 9 -12.77 -31.69 -6.35
C GLU A 9 -11.67 -30.70 -5.92
N ALA A 10 -12.02 -29.68 -5.15
CA ALA A 10 -11.05 -28.74 -4.59
C ALA A 10 -10.05 -29.45 -3.65
N ARG A 11 -10.51 -30.35 -2.78
CA ARG A 11 -9.63 -31.17 -1.92
C ARG A 11 -8.68 -32.04 -2.71
N VAL A 12 -9.18 -32.74 -3.71
CA VAL A 12 -8.36 -33.60 -4.58
C VAL A 12 -7.30 -32.78 -5.29
N TRP A 13 -7.66 -31.61 -5.78
CA TRP A 13 -6.73 -30.70 -6.47
C TRP A 13 -5.63 -30.19 -5.53
N VAL A 14 -5.98 -29.74 -4.34
CA VAL A 14 -5.02 -29.28 -3.32
C VAL A 14 -4.09 -30.42 -2.87
N HIS A 15 -4.64 -31.60 -2.58
CA HIS A 15 -3.83 -32.75 -2.21
C HIS A 15 -2.91 -33.23 -3.34
N GLY A 16 -3.37 -33.13 -4.59
CA GLY A 16 -2.56 -33.45 -5.77
C GLY A 16 -1.38 -32.48 -5.92
N GLY A 17 -1.62 -31.17 -5.74
CA GLY A 17 -0.59 -30.13 -5.77
C GLY A 17 0.46 -30.34 -4.67
N ILE A 18 0.04 -30.56 -3.43
CA ILE A 18 0.94 -30.81 -2.29
C ILE A 18 1.82 -32.05 -2.53
N LYS A 19 1.24 -33.13 -3.02
CA LYS A 19 2.02 -34.35 -3.34
C LYS A 19 3.00 -34.15 -4.48
N TRP A 20 2.62 -33.37 -5.49
CA TRP A 20 3.47 -33.03 -6.61
C TRP A 20 4.69 -32.23 -6.17
N ASP A 21 4.48 -31.20 -5.37
CA ASP A 21 5.56 -30.33 -4.86
C ASP A 21 6.46 -31.08 -3.86
N ALA A 22 5.88 -31.90 -2.99
CA ALA A 22 6.64 -32.75 -2.09
C ALA A 22 7.53 -33.76 -2.85
N GLY A 23 7.05 -34.26 -4.00
CA GLY A 23 7.79 -35.17 -4.86
C GLY A 23 8.99 -34.56 -5.58
N LYS A 24 8.98 -33.23 -5.80
CA LYS A 24 10.10 -32.53 -6.41
C LYS A 24 11.25 -32.20 -5.43
N GLY A 25 11.05 -32.41 -4.14
CA GLY A 25 12.05 -32.09 -3.12
C GLY A 25 12.28 -30.61 -2.91
N GLU A 26 11.50 -29.75 -3.55
CA GLU A 26 11.52 -28.31 -3.32
C GLU A 26 10.87 -28.00 -1.97
N ARG A 27 11.70 -27.59 -1.01
CA ARG A 27 11.24 -27.21 0.33
C ARG A 27 10.99 -25.70 0.48
N THR A 28 11.34 -24.93 -0.54
CA THR A 28 11.13 -23.48 -0.59
C THR A 28 10.06 -23.17 -1.62
N PHE A 29 8.92 -22.73 -1.15
CA PHE A 29 7.93 -22.10 -2.02
C PHE A 29 8.45 -20.69 -2.37
N PRO A 30 8.44 -20.28 -3.66
CA PRO A 30 8.74 -18.92 -4.01
C PRO A 30 7.78 -18.01 -3.25
N GLN A 31 8.31 -17.22 -2.34
CA GLN A 31 7.50 -16.23 -1.58
C GLN A 31 7.21 -14.96 -2.42
N GLY A 32 7.36 -15.05 -3.72
CA GLY A 32 7.39 -13.92 -4.64
C GLY A 32 8.79 -13.32 -4.74
N ASP A 33 9.01 -12.44 -5.68
CA ASP A 33 10.22 -11.61 -5.68
C ASP A 33 10.23 -10.80 -4.39
N GLU A 34 11.29 -10.93 -3.60
CA GLU A 34 11.59 -10.00 -2.51
C GLU A 34 11.99 -8.65 -3.14
N SER A 35 11.06 -8.00 -3.83
CA SER A 35 11.24 -6.61 -4.19
C SER A 35 11.37 -5.85 -2.88
N LYS A 36 12.55 -5.31 -2.62
CA LYS A 36 12.70 -4.34 -1.54
C LYS A 36 11.80 -3.17 -1.91
N GLY A 37 10.63 -3.12 -1.29
CA GLY A 37 9.72 -1.99 -1.45
C GLY A 37 10.38 -0.67 -1.07
N LEU A 38 9.68 0.43 -1.26
CA LEU A 38 10.17 1.75 -0.86
C LEU A 38 10.47 1.78 0.64
N ASP A 39 11.64 2.30 1.01
CA ASP A 39 11.97 2.58 2.41
C ASP A 39 11.44 3.98 2.78
N LEU A 40 10.31 4.02 3.45
CA LEU A 40 9.67 5.27 3.86
C LEU A 40 10.30 5.90 5.10
N PHE A 41 11.07 5.15 5.88
CA PHE A 41 11.51 5.58 7.22
C PHE A 41 12.98 5.97 7.30
N THR A 42 13.81 5.59 6.35
CA THR A 42 15.16 6.17 6.25
C THR A 42 15.02 7.64 5.85
N PRO A 43 15.52 8.59 6.68
CA PRO A 43 15.34 10.00 6.44
C PRO A 43 16.01 10.47 5.13
N VAL A 44 15.20 11.01 4.22
CA VAL A 44 15.66 11.71 2.99
C VAL A 44 15.39 13.21 3.07
N VAL A 45 14.55 13.63 4.04
CA VAL A 45 14.21 15.03 4.29
C VAL A 45 14.88 15.52 5.57
N PRO A 46 15.54 16.71 5.57
CA PRO A 46 16.10 17.28 6.78
C PRO A 46 15.08 17.40 7.90
N VAL A 47 15.49 17.13 9.15
CA VAL A 47 14.60 17.11 10.34
C VAL A 47 13.70 18.36 10.43
N ALA A 48 14.27 19.55 10.13
CA ALA A 48 13.52 20.81 10.18
C ALA A 48 12.38 20.92 9.15
N LYS A 49 12.37 20.03 8.14
CA LYS A 49 11.33 19.99 7.08
C LYS A 49 10.43 18.77 7.19
N GLN A 50 10.71 17.86 8.14
CA GLN A 50 9.88 16.69 8.34
C GLN A 50 8.52 17.09 8.90
N HIS A 51 7.50 16.37 8.43
CA HIS A 51 6.14 16.55 8.96
C HIS A 51 6.10 16.05 10.43
N PRO A 52 5.46 16.80 11.36
CA PRO A 52 5.42 16.42 12.78
C PRO A 52 4.89 15.02 13.05
N TYR A 53 3.85 14.61 12.32
CA TYR A 53 3.30 13.25 12.46
C TYR A 53 4.19 12.17 11.86
N PHE A 54 4.92 12.47 10.79
CA PHE A 54 5.95 11.56 10.29
C PHE A 54 7.05 11.35 11.34
N ALA A 55 7.54 12.43 11.94
CA ALA A 55 8.57 12.34 12.99
C ALA A 55 8.12 11.45 14.16
N LYS A 56 6.87 11.60 14.62
CA LYS A 56 6.29 10.74 15.65
C LYS A 56 6.20 9.28 15.21
N LEU A 57 5.63 9.03 14.02
CA LEU A 57 5.49 7.69 13.46
C LEU A 57 6.85 6.98 13.31
N ALA A 58 7.89 7.72 12.94
CA ALA A 58 9.22 7.17 12.73
C ALA A 58 9.98 6.87 14.03
N GLN A 59 9.78 7.68 15.09
CA GLN A 59 10.64 7.71 16.26
C GLN A 59 9.99 7.21 17.56
N GLU A 60 8.67 7.30 17.71
CA GLU A 60 8.00 6.90 18.95
C GLU A 60 7.66 5.41 18.97
N ASP A 61 7.99 4.73 20.06
CA ASP A 61 7.77 3.28 20.24
C ASP A 61 6.29 2.89 20.16
N SER A 62 5.39 3.81 20.53
CA SER A 62 3.95 3.61 20.45
C SER A 62 3.45 3.35 19.02
N PHE A 63 4.22 3.76 18.00
CA PHE A 63 3.88 3.58 16.59
C PHE A 63 4.59 2.40 15.91
N ILE A 64 5.37 1.60 16.64
CA ILE A 64 6.04 0.40 16.08
C ILE A 64 5.06 -0.49 15.29
N PRO A 65 3.84 -0.82 15.78
CA PRO A 65 2.91 -1.63 15.01
C PRO A 65 2.46 -0.99 13.69
N ALA A 66 2.18 0.32 13.72
CA ALA A 66 1.78 1.06 12.51
C ALA A 66 2.91 1.10 11.48
N LYS A 67 4.14 1.36 11.94
CA LYS A 67 5.34 1.33 11.10
C LYS A 67 5.56 -0.05 10.47
N ALA A 68 5.36 -1.13 11.22
CA ALA A 68 5.49 -2.49 10.70
C ALA A 68 4.45 -2.77 9.60
N ILE A 69 3.20 -2.37 9.78
CA ILE A 69 2.13 -2.51 8.78
C ILE A 69 2.52 -1.74 7.51
N ILE A 70 2.91 -0.48 7.63
CA ILE A 70 3.29 0.36 6.49
C ILE A 70 4.44 -0.29 5.72
N ASN A 71 5.48 -0.79 6.40
CA ASN A 71 6.60 -1.46 5.75
C ASN A 71 6.17 -2.74 4.98
N GLN A 72 5.15 -3.46 5.47
CA GLN A 72 4.62 -4.64 4.78
C GLN A 72 3.84 -4.28 3.51
N LEU A 73 3.34 -3.06 3.38
CA LEU A 73 2.62 -2.62 2.19
C LEU A 73 3.56 -2.19 1.05
N MET A 74 4.77 -1.73 1.38
CA MET A 74 5.70 -1.12 0.42
C MET A 74 6.15 -2.03 -0.72
N PRO A 75 6.36 -3.35 -0.55
CA PRO A 75 6.69 -4.25 -1.65
C PRO A 75 5.62 -4.30 -2.75
N HIS A 76 4.39 -3.95 -2.41
CA HIS A 76 3.22 -3.98 -3.31
C HIS A 76 2.80 -2.58 -3.79
N TYR A 77 3.53 -1.54 -3.40
CA TYR A 77 3.24 -0.17 -3.79
C TYR A 77 4.20 0.31 -4.89
N THR A 78 3.65 0.88 -5.95
CA THR A 78 4.43 1.45 -7.06
C THR A 78 4.40 2.97 -6.97
N ASP A 79 5.58 3.58 -6.82
CA ASP A 79 5.77 5.03 -6.90
C ASP A 79 5.93 5.43 -8.37
N ILE A 80 4.91 6.04 -8.94
CA ILE A 80 4.90 6.45 -10.35
C ILE A 80 5.72 7.73 -10.55
N ASP A 81 5.63 8.64 -9.59
CA ASP A 81 6.24 9.98 -9.70
C ASP A 81 7.67 10.05 -9.17
N GLY A 82 8.12 9.02 -8.46
CA GLY A 82 9.46 8.92 -7.87
C GLY A 82 9.71 9.89 -6.70
N ASN A 83 8.66 10.50 -6.15
CA ASN A 83 8.75 11.47 -5.06
C ASN A 83 7.96 11.09 -3.80
N PHE A 84 7.39 9.88 -3.78
CA PHE A 84 6.51 9.44 -2.70
C PHE A 84 7.21 9.49 -1.33
N VAL A 85 8.46 9.01 -1.24
CA VAL A 85 9.22 8.99 0.03
C VAL A 85 9.45 10.40 0.56
N GLU A 86 9.89 11.34 -0.29
CA GLU A 86 10.12 12.72 0.11
C GLU A 86 8.83 13.39 0.60
N GLN A 87 7.73 13.22 -0.13
CA GLN A 87 6.44 13.79 0.24
C GLN A 87 5.86 13.14 1.49
N PHE A 88 6.00 11.83 1.66
CA PHE A 88 5.58 11.13 2.86
C PHE A 88 6.32 11.61 4.12
N GLN A 89 7.57 12.03 3.99
CA GLN A 89 8.36 12.56 5.10
C GLN A 89 8.13 14.06 5.36
N SER A 90 7.52 14.78 4.43
CA SER A 90 7.39 16.24 4.47
C SER A 90 5.92 16.73 4.43
N SER A 91 5.65 17.87 3.84
CA SER A 91 4.33 18.48 3.77
C SER A 91 3.24 17.66 3.08
N GLY A 92 3.61 16.65 2.32
CA GLY A 92 2.71 15.72 1.67
C GLY A 92 2.26 14.53 2.54
N PHE A 93 2.70 14.43 3.80
CA PHE A 93 2.48 13.27 4.67
C PHE A 93 1.02 12.78 4.69
N ASP A 94 0.08 13.67 4.98
CA ASP A 94 -1.33 13.30 5.10
C ASP A 94 -1.90 12.76 3.77
N ALA A 95 -1.55 13.41 2.65
CA ALA A 95 -1.99 12.99 1.32
C ALA A 95 -1.43 11.62 0.95
N ARG A 96 -0.13 11.40 1.19
CA ARG A 96 0.53 10.12 0.87
C ARG A 96 0.09 8.99 1.79
N LEU A 97 -0.20 9.27 3.05
CA LEU A 97 -0.77 8.28 3.96
C LEU A 97 -2.19 7.87 3.52
N TRP A 98 -2.99 8.85 3.08
CA TRP A 98 -4.33 8.60 2.56
C TRP A 98 -4.30 7.80 1.24
N GLU A 99 -3.40 8.15 0.34
CA GLU A 99 -3.18 7.41 -0.90
C GLU A 99 -2.77 5.94 -0.63
N LEU A 100 -1.85 5.72 0.31
CA LEU A 100 -1.44 4.38 0.71
C LEU A 100 -2.59 3.57 1.30
N TYR A 101 -3.41 4.19 2.14
CA TYR A 101 -4.60 3.56 2.70
C TYR A 101 -5.58 3.15 1.60
N LEU A 102 -5.88 4.04 0.64
CA LEU A 102 -6.76 3.74 -0.48
C LEU A 102 -6.20 2.63 -1.36
N ASN A 103 -4.91 2.67 -1.67
CA ASN A 103 -4.26 1.60 -2.43
C ASN A 103 -4.45 0.22 -1.77
N THR A 104 -4.24 0.16 -0.46
CA THR A 104 -4.40 -1.07 0.31
C THR A 104 -5.86 -1.53 0.31
N TYR A 105 -6.79 -0.63 0.60
CA TYR A 105 -8.22 -0.92 0.60
C TYR A 105 -8.72 -1.46 -0.75
N LEU A 106 -8.32 -0.81 -1.85
CA LEU A 106 -8.74 -1.22 -3.19
C LEU A 106 -8.16 -2.60 -3.57
N ASN A 107 -6.94 -2.91 -3.12
CA ASN A 107 -6.35 -4.24 -3.32
C ASN A 107 -7.07 -5.32 -2.48
N GLU A 108 -7.42 -5.04 -1.23
CA GLU A 108 -8.18 -5.96 -0.38
C GLU A 108 -9.57 -6.26 -0.96
N GLU A 109 -10.20 -5.28 -1.60
CA GLU A 109 -11.46 -5.44 -2.33
C GLU A 109 -11.31 -6.22 -3.66
N GLN A 110 -10.11 -6.70 -3.97
CA GLN A 110 -9.78 -7.44 -5.19
C GLN A 110 -10.15 -6.66 -6.46
N LEU A 111 -9.94 -5.36 -6.44
CA LEU A 111 -10.04 -4.50 -7.61
C LEU A 111 -8.73 -4.56 -8.38
N PHE A 112 -8.82 -4.74 -9.69
CA PHE A 112 -7.63 -4.60 -10.53
C PHE A 112 -7.24 -3.12 -10.58
N LEU A 113 -6.03 -2.80 -10.09
CA LEU A 113 -5.47 -1.46 -10.10
C LEU A 113 -4.54 -1.31 -11.31
N ASP A 114 -4.92 -0.41 -12.22
CA ASP A 114 -4.08 0.02 -13.32
C ASP A 114 -3.36 1.31 -12.90
N ARG A 115 -2.05 1.26 -12.75
CA ARG A 115 -1.22 2.38 -12.32
C ARG A 115 -0.24 2.84 -13.40
N GLU A 116 -0.56 2.60 -14.66
CA GLU A 116 0.28 3.06 -15.78
C GLU A 116 0.12 4.57 -16.07
N TYR A 117 -0.88 5.21 -15.45
CA TYR A 117 -1.22 6.61 -15.71
C TYR A 117 -0.91 7.49 -14.51
N HIS A 118 -0.47 8.74 -14.78
CA HIS A 118 -0.24 9.75 -13.74
C HIS A 118 -1.53 10.35 -13.16
N ALA A 119 -2.64 10.21 -13.86
CA ALA A 119 -3.96 10.65 -13.43
C ALA A 119 -5.05 9.77 -14.08
N PRO A 120 -6.09 9.36 -13.32
CA PRO A 120 -6.30 9.58 -11.88
C PRO A 120 -5.32 8.80 -10.99
N ASP A 121 -5.27 9.07 -9.68
CA ASP A 121 -4.40 8.36 -8.72
C ASP A 121 -4.61 6.84 -8.77
N PHE A 122 -5.85 6.41 -8.98
CA PHE A 122 -6.18 5.00 -9.21
C PHE A 122 -7.15 4.85 -10.36
N LEU A 123 -6.85 3.94 -11.27
CA LEU A 123 -7.80 3.44 -12.26
C LEU A 123 -8.13 2.00 -11.87
N VAL A 124 -9.36 1.78 -11.42
CA VAL A 124 -9.80 0.46 -10.95
C VAL A 124 -10.72 -0.19 -11.97
N GLN A 125 -10.61 -1.51 -12.09
CA GLN A 125 -11.46 -2.28 -12.98
C GLN A 125 -12.06 -3.50 -12.26
N LYS A 126 -13.38 -3.65 -12.38
CA LYS A 126 -14.10 -4.84 -11.93
C LYS A 126 -15.30 -5.08 -12.85
N TYR A 127 -15.56 -6.34 -13.19
CA TYR A 127 -16.68 -6.75 -14.07
C TYR A 127 -16.76 -6.00 -15.41
N GLY A 128 -15.63 -5.61 -15.97
CA GLY A 128 -15.57 -4.88 -17.24
C GLY A 128 -15.85 -3.38 -17.13
N ILE A 129 -16.07 -2.86 -15.93
CA ILE A 129 -16.27 -1.42 -15.67
C ILE A 129 -14.95 -0.84 -15.16
N LYS A 130 -14.55 0.30 -15.74
CA LYS A 130 -13.40 1.09 -15.29
C LYS A 130 -13.88 2.34 -14.56
N VAL A 131 -13.27 2.65 -13.42
CA VAL A 131 -13.57 3.83 -12.60
C VAL A 131 -12.26 4.50 -12.19
N GLY A 132 -12.16 5.82 -12.44
CA GLY A 132 -11.07 6.65 -11.94
C GLY A 132 -11.38 7.14 -10.52
N ILE A 133 -10.39 7.07 -9.64
CA ILE A 133 -10.49 7.54 -8.25
C ILE A 133 -9.33 8.49 -7.98
N GLU A 134 -9.65 9.69 -7.45
CA GLU A 134 -8.68 10.68 -6.98
C GLU A 134 -8.64 10.68 -5.45
N ALA A 135 -7.44 10.60 -4.89
CA ALA A 135 -7.20 10.63 -3.45
C ALA A 135 -7.06 12.08 -2.99
N VAL A 136 -8.14 12.69 -2.51
CA VAL A 136 -8.12 14.06 -2.04
C VAL A 136 -8.24 14.16 -0.53
N ILE A 137 -7.50 15.10 0.08
CA ILE A 137 -7.64 15.46 1.48
C ILE A 137 -8.10 16.90 1.61
N VAL A 138 -8.92 17.18 2.61
CA VAL A 138 -9.34 18.55 2.95
C VAL A 138 -8.54 18.97 4.19
N GLY A 139 -7.54 19.83 3.97
CA GLY A 139 -6.77 20.45 5.04
C GLY A 139 -7.61 21.50 5.78
N ARG A 140 -7.50 21.55 7.12
CA ARG A 140 -8.00 22.70 7.89
C ARG A 140 -7.14 23.91 7.50
N LYS A 141 -7.73 24.96 6.97
CA LYS A 141 -7.05 26.26 6.97
C LYS A 141 -6.76 26.61 8.42
N GLU A 142 -5.49 26.79 8.79
CA GLU A 142 -5.16 27.46 10.03
C GLU A 142 -5.80 28.85 9.95
N SER A 143 -6.93 29.04 10.64
CA SER A 143 -7.44 30.35 10.90
C SER A 143 -6.39 31.08 11.73
N ASN A 144 -5.76 32.11 11.19
CA ASN A 144 -4.98 33.04 11.99
C ASN A 144 -5.75 33.27 13.28
N ALA A 145 -5.17 32.87 14.40
CA ALA A 145 -5.75 33.06 15.70
C ALA A 145 -6.07 34.56 15.80
N ILE A 146 -7.36 34.89 15.78
CA ILE A 146 -7.81 36.23 16.15
C ILE A 146 -7.42 36.30 17.61
N SER A 147 -6.32 37.03 17.90
CA SER A 147 -5.97 37.41 19.26
C SER A 147 -7.08 38.32 19.75
N PHE A 148 -7.93 37.81 20.59
CA PHE A 148 -8.80 38.61 21.40
C PHE A 148 -7.92 39.22 22.49
N PHE A 149 -7.81 40.56 22.46
CA PHE A 149 -7.26 41.35 23.54
C PHE A 149 -8.18 41.27 24.77
#